data_e4a9b20e9dc6d8dad2c14dd7e3824be2
#
_entry.id   e4a9b20e9dc6d8dad2c14dd7e3824be2
#
_cell.length_a   1.000
_cell.length_b   1.000
_cell.length_c   1.000
_cell.angle_alpha   90.00
_cell.angle_beta   90.00
_cell.angle_gamma   90.00
#
_symmetry.space_group_name_H-M   'P 1'
#
loop_
_entity.id
_entity.type
_entity.pdbx_description
1 polymer ?
#
loop_
_entity_poly.entity_id
_entity_poly.type
_entity_poly.pdbx_seq_one_letter_code
_entity_poly.pdbx_strand_id
1 'polypeptide(L)'
;MEKKKRRWGDRKDGVLLRDLDGMHFITPLIYPNRCDNEAYIRETIDLTNMNAYLKKKNESETEFPYTMFHIIVAGLVKTITLRPKMNRFIANKNFYQRNEVSICLLYTSPSPRDTR
;
A
#
# COMPACT_ATOMS: atom_id res chain seq x y z
N MET A 1 -18.12 -10.89 -1.46
CA MET A 1 -16.77 -11.38 -1.83
C MET A 1 -16.64 -12.84 -1.39
N GLU A 2 -16.59 -13.75 -2.33
CA GLU A 2 -16.36 -15.18 -2.02
C GLU A 2 -14.98 -15.35 -1.39
N LYS A 3 -14.92 -15.92 -0.18
CA LYS A 3 -13.66 -16.27 0.47
C LYS A 3 -13.01 -17.41 -0.31
N LYS A 4 -12.03 -17.07 -1.13
CA LYS A 4 -11.25 -18.04 -1.90
C LYS A 4 -10.65 -19.07 -0.95
N LYS A 5 -10.90 -20.36 -1.19
CA LYS A 5 -10.41 -21.46 -0.36
C LYS A 5 -8.87 -21.44 -0.33
N ARG A 6 -8.28 -21.38 0.86
CA ARG A 6 -6.81 -21.38 1.04
C ARG A 6 -6.21 -22.65 0.45
N ARG A 7 -5.14 -22.48 -0.31
CA ARG A 7 -4.33 -23.57 -0.82
C ARG A 7 -3.10 -23.77 0.08
N TRP A 8 -2.49 -24.93 -0.01
CA TRP A 8 -1.22 -25.20 0.67
C TRP A 8 -0.18 -24.14 0.27
N GLY A 9 0.57 -23.58 1.23
CA GLY A 9 1.54 -22.49 1.01
C GLY A 9 0.97 -21.08 1.05
N ASP A 10 -0.36 -20.90 1.04
CA ASP A 10 -0.97 -19.58 1.21
C ASP A 10 -0.87 -19.10 2.67
N ARG A 11 -0.65 -17.80 2.84
CA ARG A 11 -0.63 -17.13 4.14
C ARG A 11 -2.01 -16.57 4.48
N LYS A 12 -2.22 -16.18 5.76
CA LYS A 12 -3.46 -15.47 6.16
C LYS A 12 -3.61 -14.14 5.45
N ASP A 13 -2.50 -13.45 5.24
CA ASP A 13 -2.38 -12.10 4.69
C ASP A 13 -2.15 -12.06 3.16
N GLY A 14 -1.90 -13.22 2.53
CA GLY A 14 -1.61 -13.26 1.09
C GLY A 14 -1.67 -14.63 0.44
N VAL A 15 -1.91 -14.61 -0.85
CA VAL A 15 -1.93 -15.79 -1.73
C VAL A 15 -0.56 -15.96 -2.38
N LEU A 16 -0.01 -17.17 -2.31
CA LEU A 16 1.25 -17.52 -2.95
C LEU A 16 1.14 -17.43 -4.47
N LEU A 17 2.03 -16.66 -5.08
CA LEU A 17 2.16 -16.56 -6.54
C LEU A 17 3.05 -17.70 -7.05
N ARG A 18 2.49 -18.60 -7.85
CA ARG A 18 3.16 -19.82 -8.35
C ARG A 18 3.64 -19.67 -9.79
N ASP A 19 2.93 -18.86 -10.57
CA ASP A 19 3.18 -18.70 -12.00
C ASP A 19 4.00 -17.43 -12.27
N LEU A 20 5.19 -17.37 -11.69
CA LEU A 20 6.14 -16.27 -11.89
C LEU A 20 7.31 -16.77 -12.73
N ASP A 21 7.92 -15.84 -13.47
CA ASP A 21 9.13 -16.11 -14.26
C ASP A 21 10.35 -16.38 -13.37
N GLY A 22 11.42 -16.90 -13.97
CA GLY A 22 12.65 -17.25 -13.27
C GLY A 22 13.31 -16.08 -12.53
N MET A 23 13.16 -14.85 -13.03
CA MET A 23 13.73 -13.66 -12.39
C MET A 23 13.12 -13.40 -11.02
N HIS A 24 11.83 -13.66 -10.84
CA HIS A 24 11.18 -13.53 -9.53
C HIS A 24 11.69 -14.57 -8.51
N PHE A 25 12.19 -15.72 -8.95
CA PHE A 25 12.83 -16.68 -8.05
C PHE A 25 14.24 -16.25 -7.63
N ILE A 26 14.99 -15.66 -8.56
CA ILE A 26 16.38 -15.25 -8.34
C ILE A 26 16.46 -13.97 -7.51
N THR A 27 15.58 -13.01 -7.74
CA THR A 27 15.61 -11.69 -7.09
C THR A 27 15.66 -11.75 -5.55
N PRO A 28 14.82 -12.55 -4.85
CA PRO A 28 14.89 -12.66 -3.39
C PRO A 28 16.14 -13.37 -2.86
N LEU A 29 16.88 -14.05 -3.73
CA LEU A 29 18.13 -14.69 -3.38
C LEU A 29 19.31 -13.73 -3.48
N ILE A 30 19.30 -12.87 -4.51
CA ILE A 30 20.35 -11.87 -4.75
C ILE A 30 20.21 -10.70 -3.78
N TYR A 31 18.97 -10.27 -3.52
CA TYR A 31 18.65 -9.13 -2.66
C TYR A 31 17.84 -9.58 -1.43
N PRO A 32 18.48 -10.24 -0.43
CA PRO A 32 17.76 -10.83 0.70
C PRO A 32 17.27 -9.80 1.72
N ASN A 33 17.93 -8.63 1.77
CA ASN A 33 17.60 -7.60 2.75
C ASN A 33 16.66 -6.55 2.17
N ARG A 34 15.88 -5.92 3.04
CA ARG A 34 14.97 -4.85 2.65
C ARG A 34 15.72 -3.64 2.06
N CYS A 35 16.83 -3.27 2.66
CA CYS A 35 17.64 -2.13 2.22
C CYS A 35 18.21 -2.28 0.80
N ASP A 36 18.43 -3.52 0.35
CA ASP A 36 18.94 -3.80 -1.00
C ASP A 36 17.87 -3.53 -2.08
N ASN A 37 16.59 -3.47 -1.68
CA ASN A 37 15.44 -3.33 -2.57
C ASN A 37 14.74 -1.97 -2.43
N GLU A 38 15.23 -1.07 -1.60
CA GLU A 38 14.63 0.25 -1.42
C GLU A 38 15.05 1.20 -2.55
N ALA A 39 14.06 1.79 -3.21
CA ALA A 39 14.25 2.85 -4.18
C ALA A 39 13.56 4.13 -3.70
N TYR A 40 14.28 5.25 -3.73
CA TYR A 40 13.76 6.54 -3.31
C TYR A 40 13.49 7.40 -4.54
N ILE A 41 12.24 7.84 -4.67
CA ILE A 41 11.82 8.76 -5.73
C ILE A 41 11.32 10.03 -5.05
N ARG A 42 11.83 11.17 -5.49
CA ARG A 42 11.38 12.50 -5.04
C ARG A 42 10.69 13.21 -6.19
N GLU A 43 9.42 13.55 -5.98
CA GLU A 43 8.61 14.30 -6.93
C GLU A 43 8.06 15.56 -6.27
N THR A 44 7.99 16.64 -7.04
CA THR A 44 7.34 17.89 -6.63
C THR A 44 6.04 18.03 -7.41
N ILE A 45 4.93 18.12 -6.69
CA ILE A 45 3.59 18.17 -7.29
C ILE A 45 2.97 19.53 -7.03
N ASP A 46 2.42 20.16 -8.07
CA ASP A 46 1.59 21.36 -7.93
C ASP A 46 0.22 20.99 -7.37
N LEU A 47 -0.11 21.56 -6.22
CA LEU A 47 -1.35 21.31 -5.49
C LEU A 47 -2.47 22.28 -5.82
N THR A 48 -2.27 23.24 -6.73
CA THR A 48 -3.24 24.31 -7.03
C THR A 48 -4.60 23.74 -7.41
N ASN A 49 -4.65 22.79 -8.34
CA ASN A 49 -5.91 22.18 -8.78
C ASN A 49 -6.56 21.31 -7.69
N MET A 50 -5.74 20.61 -6.88
CA MET A 50 -6.24 19.79 -5.79
C MET A 50 -6.85 20.66 -4.68
N ASN A 51 -6.23 21.79 -4.35
CA ASN A 51 -6.76 22.74 -3.37
C ASN A 51 -8.07 23.36 -3.84
N ALA A 52 -8.16 23.74 -5.12
CA ALA A 52 -9.40 24.26 -5.71
C ALA A 52 -10.53 23.21 -5.66
N TYR A 53 -10.22 21.95 -5.97
CA TYR A 53 -11.17 20.84 -5.85
C TYR A 53 -11.64 20.63 -4.41
N LEU A 54 -10.71 20.63 -3.44
CA LEU A 54 -11.04 20.46 -2.01
C LEU A 54 -11.95 21.58 -1.52
N LYS A 55 -11.65 22.83 -1.90
CA LYS A 55 -12.48 23.97 -1.52
C LYS A 55 -13.91 23.81 -2.03
N LYS A 56 -14.06 23.51 -3.32
CA LYS A 56 -15.37 23.27 -3.94
C LYS A 56 -16.12 22.08 -3.30
N LYS A 57 -15.41 21.01 -2.98
CA LYS A 57 -16.01 19.82 -2.37
C LYS A 57 -16.50 20.09 -0.94
N ASN A 58 -15.72 20.83 -0.16
CA ASN A 58 -16.06 21.17 1.22
C ASN A 58 -17.18 22.23 1.35
N GLU A 59 -17.42 23.03 0.29
CA GLU A 59 -18.56 23.94 0.24
C GLU A 59 -19.90 23.19 0.19
N SER A 60 -19.93 21.97 -0.33
CA SER A 60 -21.13 21.14 -0.47
C SER A 60 -21.37 20.21 0.73
N GLU A 61 -20.37 19.91 1.53
CA GLU A 61 -20.44 18.98 2.66
C GLU A 61 -19.92 19.65 3.93
N THR A 62 -20.79 19.88 4.91
CA THR A 62 -20.51 20.73 6.08
C THR A 62 -20.06 19.97 7.32
N GLU A 63 -20.35 18.68 7.46
CA GLU A 63 -20.15 17.95 8.70
C GLU A 63 -18.71 17.45 8.92
N PHE A 64 -18.05 16.97 7.87
CA PHE A 64 -16.67 16.49 7.93
C PHE A 64 -15.85 16.98 6.73
N PRO A 65 -15.04 18.04 6.88
CA PRO A 65 -14.28 18.59 5.77
C PRO A 65 -13.20 17.60 5.27
N TYR A 66 -13.14 17.44 3.96
CA TYR A 66 -12.08 16.68 3.30
C TYR A 66 -10.76 17.46 3.38
N THR A 67 -9.69 16.74 3.63
CA THR A 67 -8.34 17.28 3.68
C THR A 67 -7.49 16.74 2.52
N MET A 68 -6.34 17.35 2.27
CA MET A 68 -5.36 16.85 1.30
C MET A 68 -4.99 15.39 1.58
N PHE A 69 -4.92 15.02 2.86
CA PHE A 69 -4.64 13.64 3.27
C PHE A 69 -5.64 12.63 2.68
N HIS A 70 -6.93 12.95 2.68
CA HIS A 70 -7.96 12.07 2.10
C HIS A 70 -7.76 11.87 0.58
N ILE A 71 -7.33 12.94 -0.14
CA ILE A 71 -7.02 12.82 -1.57
C ILE A 71 -5.82 11.90 -1.79
N ILE A 72 -4.77 12.05 -0.99
CA ILE A 72 -3.56 11.21 -1.10
C ILE A 72 -3.91 9.75 -0.85
N VAL A 73 -4.64 9.45 0.23
CA VAL A 73 -5.07 8.10 0.56
C VAL A 73 -5.95 7.51 -0.54
N ALA A 74 -6.92 8.26 -1.05
CA ALA A 74 -7.78 7.83 -2.14
C ALA A 74 -6.98 7.55 -3.42
N GLY A 75 -6.00 8.39 -3.74
CA GLY A 75 -5.08 8.21 -4.87
C GLY A 75 -4.24 6.94 -4.73
N LEU A 76 -3.69 6.68 -3.55
CA LEU A 76 -2.92 5.46 -3.26
C LEU A 76 -3.78 4.20 -3.38
N VAL A 77 -4.96 4.18 -2.77
CA VAL A 77 -5.90 3.05 -2.86
C VAL A 77 -6.27 2.79 -4.33
N LYS A 78 -6.61 3.84 -5.07
CA LYS A 78 -6.93 3.72 -6.51
C LYS A 78 -5.75 3.16 -7.30
N THR A 79 -4.55 3.66 -7.05
CA THR A 79 -3.33 3.20 -7.74
C THR A 79 -3.06 1.73 -7.48
N ILE A 80 -3.12 1.29 -6.23
CA ILE A 80 -2.92 -0.12 -5.85
C ILE A 80 -3.99 -1.01 -6.47
N THR A 81 -5.25 -0.54 -6.52
CA THR A 81 -6.36 -1.28 -7.13
C THR A 81 -6.17 -1.44 -8.64
N LEU A 82 -5.73 -0.39 -9.32
CA LEU A 82 -5.45 -0.42 -10.77
C LEU A 82 -4.15 -1.16 -11.11
N ARG A 83 -3.21 -1.25 -10.17
CA ARG A 83 -1.91 -1.88 -10.34
C ARG A 83 -1.67 -2.96 -9.26
N PRO A 84 -2.34 -4.11 -9.33
CA PRO A 84 -2.27 -5.15 -8.28
C PRO A 84 -0.86 -5.63 -7.97
N LYS A 85 0.06 -5.55 -8.93
CA LYS A 85 1.47 -5.90 -8.72
C LYS A 85 2.13 -5.06 -7.62
N MET A 86 1.65 -3.85 -7.34
CA MET A 86 2.14 -2.99 -6.26
C MET A 86 1.76 -3.49 -4.86
N ASN A 87 0.76 -4.36 -4.77
CA ASN A 87 0.29 -4.94 -3.51
C ASN A 87 0.85 -6.35 -3.30
N ARG A 88 2.12 -6.55 -3.60
CA ARG A 88 2.85 -7.81 -3.39
C ARG A 88 3.86 -7.65 -2.28
N PHE A 89 4.20 -8.76 -1.65
CA PHE A 89 5.29 -8.82 -0.67
C PHE A 89 6.04 -10.13 -0.79
N ILE A 90 7.26 -10.13 -0.24
CA ILE A 90 8.12 -11.31 -0.19
C ILE A 90 8.16 -11.81 1.25
N ALA A 91 7.98 -13.10 1.44
CA ALA A 91 8.18 -13.79 2.71
C ALA A 91 8.80 -15.16 2.44
N ASN A 92 9.83 -15.54 3.21
CA ASN A 92 10.55 -16.79 3.01
C ASN A 92 10.95 -17.04 1.55
N LYS A 93 11.48 -16.00 0.90
CA LYS A 93 11.92 -16.02 -0.51
C LYS A 93 10.82 -16.29 -1.55
N ASN A 94 9.56 -16.22 -1.16
CA ASN A 94 8.40 -16.42 -2.02
C ASN A 94 7.60 -15.13 -2.16
N PHE A 95 7.01 -14.92 -3.34
CA PHE A 95 6.15 -13.78 -3.63
C PHE A 95 4.71 -14.09 -3.28
N TYR A 96 4.07 -13.15 -2.61
CA TYR A 96 2.67 -13.21 -2.22
C TYR A 96 1.91 -11.99 -2.72
N GLN A 97 0.69 -12.21 -3.20
CA GLN A 97 -0.28 -11.15 -3.43
C GLN A 97 -1.05 -10.90 -2.14
N ARG A 98 -1.07 -9.67 -1.62
CA ARG A 98 -1.88 -9.33 -0.45
C ARG A 98 -3.37 -9.51 -0.74
N ASN A 99 -4.10 -9.99 0.28
CA ASN A 99 -5.54 -10.14 0.20
C ASN A 99 -6.28 -8.82 0.35
N GLU A 100 -5.67 -7.84 1.03
CA GLU A 100 -6.27 -6.57 1.40
C GLU A 100 -5.36 -5.41 0.99
N VAL A 101 -5.98 -4.27 0.72
CA VAL A 101 -5.28 -2.98 0.61
C VAL A 101 -5.41 -2.31 1.98
N SER A 102 -4.30 -2.14 2.67
CA SER A 102 -4.24 -1.50 3.98
C SER A 102 -3.24 -0.36 3.99
N ILE A 103 -3.60 0.74 4.64
CA ILE A 103 -2.74 1.90 4.83
C ILE A 103 -2.59 2.10 6.33
N CYS A 104 -1.34 2.16 6.80
CA CYS A 104 -1.01 2.42 8.19
C CYS A 104 -0.54 3.87 8.35
N LEU A 105 -1.03 4.52 9.39
CA LEU A 105 -0.60 5.85 9.78
C LEU A 105 0.33 5.76 10.98
N LEU A 106 1.47 6.41 10.87
CA LEU A 106 2.36 6.62 12.01
C LEU A 106 2.06 8.00 12.60
N TYR A 107 1.68 8.02 13.87
CA TYR A 107 1.55 9.25 14.63
C TYR A 107 2.89 9.57 15.29
N THR A 108 3.27 10.83 15.28
CA THR A 108 4.49 11.32 15.94
C THR A 108 4.33 11.47 17.46
N SER A 109 3.10 11.43 17.97
CA SER A 109 2.84 11.42 19.41
C SER A 109 3.03 10.01 19.98
N PRO A 110 3.69 9.86 21.14
CA PRO A 110 3.84 8.55 21.77
C PRO A 110 2.48 7.93 22.08
N SER A 111 2.30 6.68 21.68
CA SER A 111 1.11 5.92 22.03
C SER A 111 1.10 5.67 23.55
N PRO A 112 -0.07 5.60 24.21
CA PRO A 112 -0.16 5.19 25.63
C PRO A 112 0.48 3.83 25.93
N ARG A 113 0.78 3.02 24.91
CA ARG A 113 1.51 1.75 25.05
C ARG A 113 3.03 1.92 25.08
N ASP A 114 3.56 3.03 24.56
CA ASP A 114 5.00 3.29 24.51
C ASP A 114 5.53 3.94 25.80
N THR A 115 4.65 4.23 26.74
CA THR A 115 4.97 4.86 28.04
C THR A 115 5.07 3.85 29.20
N ARG A 116 5.23 2.57 28.91
CA ARG A 116 5.45 1.52 29.92
C ARG A 116 6.91 1.06 29.95
#